data_0c6df17ccc9722f4818ecbe997a8bd46
#
_entry.id   0c6df17ccc9722f4818ecbe997a8bd46
#
_cell.length_a   1.000
_cell.length_b   1.000
_cell.length_c   1.000
_cell.angle_alpha   90.00
_cell.angle_beta   90.00
_cell.angle_gamma   90.00
#
_symmetry.space_group_name_H-M   'P 1'
#
loop_
_entity.id
_entity.type
_entity.pdbx_description
1 polymer ?
#
loop_
_entity_poly.entity_id
_entity_poly.type
_entity_poly.pdbx_seq_one_letter_code
_entity_poly.pdbx_strand_id
1 'polypeptide(L)'
;MVMGNRRPPDRAEGEILSISPGESLALVGALAGILRAAMAPLLALLLVLIPLAPLAQPALAITAPELRSQRSLQDLQPDMHGRDLKQQEFLKASMEGFDLHDADLRGAVFNSSNLRQANLSNASLADVVAFATRFDGADLRGAVFSNAMLMQSHFRDAQIEGADFSEAVLDLPEQKALCARASGVNSRTGVTTRDSLRCR
;
A
#
# COMPACT_ATOMS: atom_id res chain seq x y z
N MET A 1 -45.55 3.22 38.73
CA MET A 1 -45.77 2.78 37.37
C MET A 1 -44.78 1.68 37.06
N VAL A 2 -45.25 0.42 37.06
CA VAL A 2 -44.43 -0.77 37.07
C VAL A 2 -44.21 -1.24 35.63
N MET A 3 -42.97 -1.28 35.15
CA MET A 3 -42.63 -1.84 33.85
C MET A 3 -42.37 -3.33 33.98
N GLY A 4 -43.22 -4.14 33.34
CA GLY A 4 -43.14 -5.57 33.33
C GLY A 4 -41.98 -6.12 32.47
N ASN A 5 -41.25 -7.02 33.10
CA ASN A 5 -40.20 -7.83 32.53
C ASN A 5 -40.79 -8.98 31.72
N ARG A 6 -40.64 -9.03 30.41
CA ARG A 6 -41.02 -10.16 29.53
C ARG A 6 -39.80 -11.03 29.29
N ARG A 7 -39.88 -12.28 29.78
CA ARG A 7 -38.92 -13.35 29.43
C ARG A 7 -39.21 -13.89 28.02
N PRO A 8 -38.18 -14.33 27.27
CA PRO A 8 -38.38 -15.03 26.00
C PRO A 8 -38.77 -16.50 26.22
N PRO A 9 -39.44 -17.15 25.25
CA PRO A 9 -39.98 -18.49 25.38
C PRO A 9 -38.89 -19.58 25.26
N ASP A 10 -39.12 -20.65 25.98
CA ASP A 10 -38.31 -21.86 26.07
C ASP A 10 -38.14 -22.57 24.72
N ARG A 11 -36.94 -23.02 24.48
CA ARG A 11 -36.53 -23.81 23.32
C ARG A 11 -36.90 -25.26 23.54
N ALA A 12 -37.71 -25.85 22.69
CA ALA A 12 -38.12 -27.23 22.71
C ALA A 12 -36.92 -28.18 22.61
N GLU A 13 -36.83 -29.10 23.53
CA GLU A 13 -35.86 -30.19 23.53
C GLU A 13 -36.19 -31.17 22.40
N GLY A 14 -35.27 -31.35 21.47
CA GLY A 14 -35.33 -32.37 20.42
C GLY A 14 -34.91 -33.74 20.98
N GLU A 15 -35.83 -34.64 20.92
CA GLU A 15 -35.74 -36.05 21.31
C GLU A 15 -34.61 -36.76 20.50
N ILE A 16 -33.57 -37.23 21.20
CA ILE A 16 -32.48 -38.00 20.60
C ILE A 16 -32.89 -39.45 20.55
N LEU A 17 -33.22 -39.97 19.35
CA LEU A 17 -33.41 -41.39 19.12
C LEU A 17 -32.07 -42.14 19.37
N SER A 18 -32.05 -42.94 20.42
CA SER A 18 -30.93 -43.84 20.70
C SER A 18 -31.03 -45.08 19.79
N ILE A 19 -30.13 -45.16 18.80
CA ILE A 19 -29.95 -46.36 17.99
C ILE A 19 -28.91 -47.26 18.68
N SER A 20 -29.33 -48.44 19.08
CA SER A 20 -28.50 -49.45 19.71
C SER A 20 -27.45 -50.02 18.74
N PRO A 21 -26.16 -50.12 19.13
CA PRO A 21 -25.11 -50.65 18.28
C PRO A 21 -24.99 -52.18 18.46
N GLY A 22 -25.72 -52.94 17.65
CA GLY A 22 -25.63 -54.42 17.84
C GLY A 22 -25.87 -55.30 16.61
N GLU A 23 -26.54 -54.82 15.57
CA GLU A 23 -27.02 -55.79 14.54
C GLU A 23 -26.60 -55.50 13.07
N SER A 24 -25.73 -54.60 12.80
CA SER A 24 -25.36 -54.29 11.42
C SER A 24 -23.96 -54.74 10.97
N LEU A 25 -23.21 -55.46 11.80
CA LEU A 25 -21.82 -55.82 11.45
C LEU A 25 -21.66 -57.14 10.68
N ALA A 26 -22.71 -57.98 10.56
CA ALA A 26 -22.58 -59.29 9.93
C ALA A 26 -22.80 -59.32 8.39
N LEU A 27 -23.44 -58.32 7.82
CA LEU A 27 -23.77 -58.29 6.38
C LEU A 27 -22.80 -57.46 5.50
N VAL A 28 -21.96 -56.65 6.12
CA VAL A 28 -21.02 -55.81 5.41
C VAL A 28 -19.71 -56.55 5.05
N GLY A 29 -19.38 -57.63 5.78
CA GLY A 29 -18.14 -58.39 5.57
C GLY A 29 -18.09 -59.26 4.30
N ALA A 30 -19.25 -59.74 3.83
CA ALA A 30 -19.30 -60.66 2.68
C ALA A 30 -19.27 -59.97 1.31
N LEU A 31 -19.73 -58.74 1.22
CA LEU A 31 -19.75 -57.96 -0.03
C LEU A 31 -18.41 -57.20 -0.28
N ALA A 32 -17.62 -56.99 0.76
CA ALA A 32 -16.34 -56.26 0.64
C ALA A 32 -15.22 -57.10 -0.01
N GLY A 33 -15.32 -58.42 0.02
CA GLY A 33 -14.32 -59.33 -0.56
C GLY A 33 -14.38 -59.46 -2.08
N ILE A 34 -15.57 -59.42 -2.65
CA ILE A 34 -15.78 -59.60 -4.11
C ILE A 34 -15.52 -58.30 -4.88
N LEU A 35 -15.80 -57.16 -4.24
CA LEU A 35 -15.57 -55.84 -4.86
C LEU A 35 -14.07 -55.46 -4.92
N ARG A 36 -13.25 -56.00 -3.99
CA ARG A 36 -11.79 -55.72 -3.98
C ARG A 36 -11.01 -56.39 -5.10
N ALA A 37 -11.47 -57.55 -5.58
CA ALA A 37 -10.76 -58.29 -6.63
C ALA A 37 -11.01 -57.73 -8.05
N ALA A 38 -12.13 -57.07 -8.28
CA ALA A 38 -12.50 -56.56 -9.60
C ALA A 38 -12.13 -55.07 -9.84
N MET A 39 -11.98 -54.32 -8.79
CA MET A 39 -11.69 -52.86 -8.90
C MET A 39 -10.20 -52.48 -8.89
N ALA A 40 -9.32 -53.38 -8.43
CA ALA A 40 -7.89 -53.11 -8.37
C ALA A 40 -7.24 -52.80 -9.74
N PRO A 41 -7.53 -53.52 -10.84
CA PRO A 41 -6.94 -53.22 -12.13
C PRO A 41 -7.55 -51.97 -12.80
N LEU A 42 -8.81 -51.67 -12.52
CA LEU A 42 -9.48 -50.46 -13.07
C LEU A 42 -8.98 -49.16 -12.43
N LEU A 43 -8.70 -49.20 -11.13
CA LEU A 43 -8.14 -48.01 -10.44
C LEU A 43 -6.70 -47.72 -10.88
N ALA A 44 -5.91 -48.77 -11.09
CA ALA A 44 -4.55 -48.64 -11.62
C ALA A 44 -4.51 -48.06 -13.08
N LEU A 45 -5.48 -48.47 -13.89
CA LEU A 45 -5.62 -47.97 -15.26
C LEU A 45 -6.09 -46.50 -15.28
N LEU A 46 -6.95 -46.11 -14.34
CA LEU A 46 -7.46 -44.75 -14.21
C LEU A 46 -6.36 -43.78 -13.77
N LEU A 47 -5.44 -44.24 -12.87
CA LEU A 47 -4.30 -43.43 -12.41
C LEU A 47 -3.25 -43.18 -13.50
N VAL A 48 -3.14 -44.07 -14.51
CA VAL A 48 -2.21 -43.92 -15.61
C VAL A 48 -2.77 -42.96 -16.68
N LEU A 49 -4.10 -42.80 -16.73
CA LEU A 49 -4.79 -41.92 -17.69
C LEU A 49 -5.10 -40.52 -17.14
N ILE A 50 -4.76 -40.24 -15.88
CA ILE A 50 -4.78 -38.83 -15.41
C ILE A 50 -3.61 -38.16 -16.14
N PRO A 51 -3.87 -37.27 -17.12
CA PRO A 51 -2.80 -36.46 -17.64
C PRO A 51 -2.24 -35.69 -16.45
N LEU A 52 -0.92 -35.73 -16.26
CA LEU A 52 -0.21 -34.82 -15.37
C LEU A 52 -0.43 -33.41 -15.94
N ALA A 53 -1.67 -32.93 -15.82
CA ALA A 53 -1.92 -31.52 -16.01
C ALA A 53 -1.00 -30.83 -14.98
N PRO A 54 -0.07 -29.99 -15.42
CA PRO A 54 0.66 -29.19 -14.46
C PRO A 54 -0.42 -28.52 -13.60
N LEU A 55 -0.33 -28.71 -12.27
CA LEU A 55 -1.10 -27.92 -11.32
C LEU A 55 -0.72 -26.48 -11.66
N ALA A 56 -1.48 -25.90 -12.59
CA ALA A 56 -1.41 -24.46 -12.83
C ALA A 56 -1.78 -23.85 -11.49
N GLN A 57 -0.76 -23.55 -10.71
CA GLN A 57 -0.93 -22.69 -9.54
C GLN A 57 -1.67 -21.47 -10.09
N PRO A 58 -2.79 -21.06 -9.49
CA PRO A 58 -3.36 -19.78 -9.84
C PRO A 58 -2.21 -18.80 -9.67
N ALA A 59 -1.65 -18.34 -10.78
CA ALA A 59 -0.75 -17.21 -10.75
C ALA A 59 -1.58 -16.13 -10.08
N LEU A 60 -1.27 -15.84 -8.81
CA LEU A 60 -1.77 -14.64 -8.14
C LEU A 60 -1.40 -13.53 -9.12
N ALA A 61 -2.38 -13.05 -9.85
CA ALA A 61 -2.21 -11.93 -10.75
C ALA A 61 -1.95 -10.72 -9.87
N ILE A 62 -0.69 -10.60 -9.43
CA ILE A 62 -0.22 -9.37 -8.79
C ILE A 62 -0.41 -8.30 -9.85
N THR A 63 -1.27 -7.34 -9.56
CA THR A 63 -1.57 -6.26 -10.50
C THR A 63 -0.28 -5.48 -10.81
N ALA A 64 -0.13 -5.02 -12.03
CA ALA A 64 1.06 -4.28 -12.46
C ALA A 64 1.48 -3.12 -11.54
N PRO A 65 0.53 -2.36 -10.92
CA PRO A 65 0.85 -1.34 -9.92
C PRO A 65 1.55 -1.89 -8.68
N GLU A 66 1.11 -3.05 -8.18
CA GLU A 66 1.68 -3.67 -6.98
C GLU A 66 3.10 -4.17 -7.18
N LEU A 67 3.38 -4.75 -8.35
CA LEU A 67 4.75 -5.12 -8.74
C LEU A 67 5.67 -3.91 -8.87
N ARG A 68 5.15 -2.79 -9.40
CA ARG A 68 5.91 -1.55 -9.54
C ARG A 68 6.27 -0.96 -8.18
N SER A 69 5.30 -0.87 -7.27
CA SER A 69 5.49 -0.39 -5.90
C SER A 69 6.49 -1.24 -5.12
N GLN A 70 6.39 -2.58 -5.20
CA GLN A 70 7.32 -3.47 -4.53
C GLN A 70 8.75 -3.33 -5.05
N ARG A 71 8.93 -3.17 -6.36
CA ARG A 71 10.25 -2.95 -6.97
C ARG A 71 10.87 -1.65 -6.47
N SER A 72 10.09 -0.56 -6.45
CA SER A 72 10.57 0.74 -5.95
C SER A 72 11.05 0.67 -4.51
N LEU A 73 10.38 -0.10 -3.64
CA LEU A 73 10.78 -0.27 -2.24
C LEU A 73 12.03 -1.15 -2.06
N GLN A 74 12.27 -2.11 -2.95
CA GLN A 74 13.46 -2.99 -2.89
C GLN A 74 14.74 -2.27 -3.32
N ASP A 75 14.63 -1.26 -4.17
CA ASP A 75 15.76 -0.49 -4.68
C ASP A 75 16.09 0.76 -3.83
N LEU A 76 15.42 0.94 -2.68
CA LEU A 76 15.65 2.05 -1.78
C LEU A 76 17.05 1.97 -1.16
N GLN A 77 17.84 2.99 -1.41
CA GLN A 77 19.13 3.20 -0.78
C GLN A 77 19.15 4.58 -0.11
N PRO A 78 19.86 4.76 0.99
CA PRO A 78 19.93 6.06 1.66
C PRO A 78 20.48 7.18 0.79
N ASP A 79 21.31 6.84 -0.19
CA ASP A 79 21.90 7.77 -1.16
C ASP A 79 21.30 7.51 -2.56
N MET A 80 20.47 8.43 -3.01
CA MET A 80 19.82 8.44 -4.32
C MET A 80 19.96 9.79 -5.01
N HIS A 81 21.00 10.58 -4.67
CA HIS A 81 21.19 11.89 -5.27
C HIS A 81 21.29 11.82 -6.80
N GLY A 82 20.71 12.81 -7.48
CA GLY A 82 20.76 12.95 -8.93
C GLY A 82 20.11 11.82 -9.73
N ARG A 83 19.44 10.84 -9.08
CA ARG A 83 18.81 9.70 -9.78
C ARG A 83 17.55 10.10 -10.52
N ASP A 84 17.30 9.40 -11.63
CA ASP A 84 16.00 9.42 -12.32
C ASP A 84 15.02 8.46 -11.62
N LEU A 85 14.09 9.06 -10.87
CA LEU A 85 13.06 8.36 -10.08
C LEU A 85 11.66 8.78 -10.53
N LYS A 86 11.52 9.23 -11.78
CA LYS A 86 10.22 9.65 -12.34
C LYS A 86 9.20 8.55 -12.24
N GLN A 87 7.96 8.97 -11.89
CA GLN A 87 6.80 8.09 -11.85
C GLN A 87 6.97 6.83 -10.96
N GLN A 88 7.96 6.81 -10.06
CA GLN A 88 8.14 5.73 -9.10
C GLN A 88 7.10 5.82 -7.98
N GLU A 89 6.69 4.66 -7.46
CA GLU A 89 5.73 4.58 -6.37
C GLU A 89 6.42 4.21 -5.06
N PHE A 90 6.43 5.15 -4.11
CA PHE A 90 7.00 5.01 -2.77
C PHE A 90 5.88 5.02 -1.72
N LEU A 91 4.98 4.04 -1.80
CA LEU A 91 3.83 3.98 -0.90
C LEU A 91 4.27 3.51 0.49
N LYS A 92 3.97 4.33 1.53
CA LYS A 92 4.35 4.05 2.92
C LYS A 92 5.85 3.79 3.11
N ALA A 93 6.67 4.36 2.25
CA ALA A 93 8.13 4.18 2.30
C ALA A 93 8.73 4.93 3.49
N SER A 94 9.72 4.31 4.14
CA SER A 94 10.53 4.96 5.17
C SER A 94 11.83 5.45 4.54
N MET A 95 11.89 6.75 4.27
CA MET A 95 13.02 7.43 3.61
C MET A 95 13.55 8.58 4.49
N GLU A 96 13.46 8.41 5.81
CA GLU A 96 13.96 9.39 6.78
C GLU A 96 15.47 9.57 6.64
N GLY A 97 15.91 10.82 6.47
CA GLY A 97 17.31 11.17 6.32
C GLY A 97 17.94 10.77 4.97
N PHE A 98 17.16 10.32 4.00
CA PHE A 98 17.69 9.95 2.69
C PHE A 98 18.22 11.16 1.92
N ASP A 99 19.25 10.92 1.13
CA ASP A 99 19.80 11.91 0.21
C ASP A 99 19.17 11.75 -1.19
N LEU A 100 18.36 12.72 -1.56
CA LEU A 100 17.62 12.82 -2.82
C LEU A 100 17.92 14.16 -3.52
N HIS A 101 19.03 14.83 -3.15
CA HIS A 101 19.33 16.12 -3.77
C HIS A 101 19.53 15.96 -5.27
N ASP A 102 19.10 16.95 -6.03
CA ASP A 102 19.12 16.95 -7.49
C ASP A 102 18.36 15.78 -8.18
N ALA A 103 17.66 14.92 -7.43
CA ALA A 103 16.91 13.80 -8.01
C ALA A 103 15.75 14.29 -8.88
N ASP A 104 15.45 13.53 -9.94
CA ASP A 104 14.27 13.73 -10.78
C ASP A 104 13.12 12.83 -10.31
N LEU A 105 12.22 13.40 -9.53
CA LEU A 105 11.08 12.73 -8.90
C LEU A 105 9.73 13.11 -9.57
N ARG A 106 9.75 13.64 -10.77
CA ARG A 106 8.53 14.12 -11.45
C ARG A 106 7.49 13.02 -11.59
N GLY A 107 6.27 13.32 -11.15
CA GLY A 107 5.16 12.37 -11.17
C GLY A 107 5.31 11.18 -10.24
N ALA A 108 6.27 11.18 -9.32
CA ALA A 108 6.41 10.12 -8.32
C ALA A 108 5.27 10.17 -7.30
N VAL A 109 5.01 9.04 -6.64
CA VAL A 109 3.93 8.89 -5.64
C VAL A 109 4.51 8.53 -4.29
N PHE A 110 4.31 9.39 -3.27
CA PHE A 110 4.83 9.25 -1.91
C PHE A 110 3.74 9.05 -0.84
N ASN A 111 2.57 8.58 -1.21
CA ASN A 111 1.43 8.51 -0.29
C ASN A 111 1.78 7.82 1.04
N SER A 112 1.53 8.53 2.15
CA SER A 112 1.79 8.10 3.53
C SER A 112 3.27 7.77 3.83
N SER A 113 4.20 8.33 3.08
CA SER A 113 5.64 8.07 3.23
C SER A 113 6.31 9.01 4.21
N ASN A 114 7.41 8.55 4.79
CA ASN A 114 8.22 9.31 5.75
C ASN A 114 9.49 9.83 5.07
N LEU A 115 9.54 11.12 4.76
CA LEU A 115 10.67 11.85 4.19
C LEU A 115 11.23 12.89 5.21
N ARG A 116 11.08 12.60 6.49
CA ARG A 116 11.61 13.48 7.55
C ARG A 116 13.13 13.59 7.42
N GLN A 117 13.63 14.83 7.59
CA GLN A 117 15.07 15.11 7.54
C GLN A 117 15.75 14.68 6.23
N ALA A 118 15.01 14.27 5.21
CA ALA A 118 15.56 13.95 3.90
C ALA A 118 16.14 15.21 3.22
N ASN A 119 17.21 15.01 2.49
CA ASN A 119 17.79 16.06 1.63
C ASN A 119 17.15 15.98 0.24
N LEU A 120 16.26 16.88 -0.07
CA LEU A 120 15.58 17.05 -1.35
C LEU A 120 15.96 18.37 -2.03
N SER A 121 17.10 18.95 -1.61
CA SER A 121 17.54 20.24 -2.17
C SER A 121 17.71 20.12 -3.69
N ASN A 122 17.18 21.11 -4.42
CA ASN A 122 17.12 21.17 -5.88
C ASN A 122 16.43 19.97 -6.55
N ALA A 123 15.76 19.08 -5.85
CA ALA A 123 15.04 17.98 -6.47
C ALA A 123 13.86 18.48 -7.33
N SER A 124 13.53 17.73 -8.38
CA SER A 124 12.37 18.00 -9.23
C SER A 124 11.19 17.15 -8.80
N LEU A 125 10.22 17.75 -8.12
CA LEU A 125 9.00 17.11 -7.60
C LEU A 125 7.74 17.65 -8.32
N ALA A 126 7.87 18.10 -9.58
CA ALA A 126 6.72 18.52 -10.35
C ALA A 126 5.73 17.35 -10.54
N ASP A 127 4.44 17.64 -10.48
CA ASP A 127 3.35 16.66 -10.63
C ASP A 127 3.38 15.50 -9.62
N VAL A 128 4.12 15.62 -8.52
CA VAL A 128 4.21 14.57 -7.48
C VAL A 128 2.89 14.43 -6.73
N VAL A 129 2.55 13.21 -6.37
CA VAL A 129 1.44 12.90 -5.47
C VAL A 129 1.99 12.48 -4.11
N ALA A 130 1.89 13.35 -3.12
CA ALA A 130 2.44 13.15 -1.78
C ALA A 130 1.37 13.38 -0.71
N PHE A 131 0.27 12.61 -0.79
CA PHE A 131 -0.81 12.66 0.18
C PHE A 131 -0.38 12.08 1.53
N ALA A 132 -0.65 12.79 2.63
CA ALA A 132 -0.30 12.40 4.00
C ALA A 132 1.19 12.05 4.18
N THR A 133 2.06 12.73 3.45
CA THR A 133 3.52 12.52 3.46
C THR A 133 4.18 13.44 4.48
N ARG A 134 5.26 12.99 5.09
CA ARG A 134 5.98 13.74 6.12
C ARG A 134 7.30 14.27 5.58
N PHE A 135 7.38 15.60 5.45
CA PHE A 135 8.59 16.34 5.09
C PHE A 135 9.15 17.14 6.30
N ASP A 136 8.78 16.76 7.53
CA ASP A 136 9.22 17.50 8.72
C ASP A 136 10.77 17.53 8.78
N GLY A 137 11.34 18.72 8.90
CA GLY A 137 12.79 18.94 8.97
C GLY A 137 13.56 18.63 7.68
N ALA A 138 12.88 18.34 6.57
CA ALA A 138 13.54 18.09 5.28
C ALA A 138 14.19 19.35 4.71
N ASP A 139 15.27 19.18 3.96
CA ASP A 139 15.87 20.21 3.15
C ASP A 139 15.21 20.23 1.77
N LEU A 140 14.37 21.24 1.53
CA LEU A 140 13.63 21.44 0.28
C LEU A 140 14.11 22.69 -0.47
N ARG A 141 15.30 23.21 -0.13
CA ARG A 141 15.81 24.43 -0.77
C ARG A 141 15.98 24.25 -2.26
N GLY A 142 15.43 25.18 -3.03
CA GLY A 142 15.46 25.11 -4.48
C GLY A 142 14.67 23.96 -5.12
N ALA A 143 13.96 23.15 -4.35
CA ALA A 143 13.10 22.08 -4.87
C ALA A 143 11.92 22.66 -5.68
N VAL A 144 11.43 21.90 -6.67
CA VAL A 144 10.30 22.30 -7.51
C VAL A 144 9.11 21.37 -7.28
N PHE A 145 8.04 21.89 -6.69
CA PHE A 145 6.76 21.21 -6.42
C PHE A 145 5.62 21.71 -7.32
N SER A 146 5.93 22.19 -8.54
CA SER A 146 4.88 22.68 -9.41
C SER A 146 3.83 21.61 -9.69
N ASN A 147 2.53 21.97 -9.61
CA ASN A 147 1.36 21.07 -9.75
C ASN A 147 1.32 19.90 -8.75
N ALA A 148 2.08 19.92 -7.66
CA ALA A 148 2.15 18.83 -6.70
C ALA A 148 0.86 18.71 -5.86
N MET A 149 0.44 17.48 -5.56
CA MET A 149 -0.67 17.18 -4.65
C MET A 149 -0.12 16.88 -3.26
N LEU A 150 -0.16 17.86 -2.35
CA LEU A 150 0.48 17.83 -1.03
C LEU A 150 -0.54 17.86 0.14
N MET A 151 -1.77 17.47 -0.11
CA MET A 151 -2.81 17.46 0.93
C MET A 151 -2.47 16.51 2.08
N GLN A 152 -2.77 16.93 3.30
CA GLN A 152 -2.45 16.23 4.55
C GLN A 152 -0.95 15.99 4.79
N SER A 153 -0.08 16.61 4.01
CA SER A 153 1.36 16.52 4.20
C SER A 153 1.87 17.55 5.19
N HIS A 154 2.95 17.21 5.89
CA HIS A 154 3.52 18.02 6.97
C HIS A 154 4.91 18.51 6.61
N PHE A 155 5.15 19.81 6.84
CA PHE A 155 6.42 20.49 6.51
C PHE A 155 7.03 21.20 7.73
N ARG A 156 6.75 20.76 8.95
CA ARG A 156 7.28 21.41 10.16
C ARG A 156 8.80 21.47 10.06
N ASP A 157 9.37 22.64 10.31
CA ASP A 157 10.82 22.89 10.33
C ASP A 157 11.56 22.55 9.01
N ALA A 158 10.84 22.28 7.92
CA ALA A 158 11.44 22.08 6.61
C ALA A 158 12.05 23.38 6.08
N GLN A 159 13.22 23.30 5.47
CA GLN A 159 13.90 24.43 4.81
C GLN A 159 13.36 24.60 3.39
N ILE A 160 12.75 25.73 3.08
CA ILE A 160 12.03 25.94 1.80
C ILE A 160 12.56 27.14 1.01
N GLU A 161 13.73 27.67 1.35
CA GLU A 161 14.30 28.81 0.65
C GLU A 161 14.46 28.53 -0.84
N GLY A 162 13.88 29.36 -1.70
CA GLY A 162 13.92 29.16 -3.14
C GLY A 162 13.10 27.96 -3.65
N ALA A 163 12.30 27.30 -2.81
CA ALA A 163 11.40 26.25 -3.29
C ALA A 163 10.23 26.82 -4.09
N ASP A 164 9.82 26.13 -5.14
CA ASP A 164 8.70 26.53 -6.02
C ASP A 164 7.49 25.63 -5.79
N PHE A 165 6.40 26.17 -5.25
CA PHE A 165 5.11 25.51 -5.01
C PHE A 165 4.02 25.99 -5.98
N SER A 166 4.39 26.47 -7.17
CA SER A 166 3.41 26.96 -8.15
C SER A 166 2.37 25.89 -8.47
N GLU A 167 1.08 26.28 -8.37
CA GLU A 167 -0.08 25.39 -8.59
C GLU A 167 -0.10 24.13 -7.69
N ALA A 168 0.73 24.05 -6.65
CA ALA A 168 0.66 22.97 -5.69
C ALA A 168 -0.60 23.07 -4.81
N VAL A 169 -1.19 21.92 -4.49
CA VAL A 169 -2.36 21.82 -3.63
C VAL A 169 -1.94 21.48 -2.21
N LEU A 170 -2.08 22.44 -1.30
CA LEU A 170 -1.73 22.36 0.13
C LEU A 170 -2.96 22.65 0.98
N ASP A 171 -2.97 22.11 2.19
CA ASP A 171 -3.94 22.53 3.21
C ASP A 171 -3.64 23.95 3.68
N LEU A 172 -4.68 24.75 3.92
CA LEU A 172 -4.53 26.15 4.34
C LEU A 172 -3.64 26.35 5.58
N PRO A 173 -3.69 25.52 6.63
CA PRO A 173 -2.81 25.66 7.78
C PRO A 173 -1.33 25.50 7.40
N GLU A 174 -1.01 24.49 6.59
CA GLU A 174 0.37 24.24 6.13
C GLU A 174 0.85 25.38 5.22
N GLN A 175 0.03 25.82 4.26
CA GLN A 175 0.35 26.97 3.40
C GLN A 175 0.67 28.21 4.22
N LYS A 176 -0.12 28.55 5.25
CA LYS A 176 0.15 29.68 6.14
C LYS A 176 1.46 29.52 6.89
N ALA A 177 1.74 28.33 7.40
CA ALA A 177 2.98 28.04 8.11
C ALA A 177 4.20 28.15 7.22
N LEU A 178 4.10 27.71 5.94
CA LEU A 178 5.14 27.87 4.93
C LEU A 178 5.33 29.35 4.56
N CYS A 179 4.25 30.12 4.37
CA CYS A 179 4.32 31.55 4.08
C CYS A 179 5.06 32.36 5.14
N ALA A 180 4.98 31.96 6.42
CA ALA A 180 5.66 32.65 7.52
C ALA A 180 7.20 32.64 7.36
N ARG A 181 7.74 31.63 6.66
CA ARG A 181 9.20 31.45 6.48
C ARG A 181 9.64 31.41 5.00
N ALA A 182 8.71 31.64 4.07
CA ALA A 182 8.99 31.63 2.64
C ALA A 182 9.95 32.77 2.24
N SER A 183 11.06 32.40 1.61
CA SER A 183 12.08 33.33 1.13
C SER A 183 12.79 32.75 -0.10
N GLY A 184 13.56 33.58 -0.77
CA GLY A 184 14.37 33.19 -1.92
C GLY A 184 13.61 33.09 -3.23
N VAL A 185 14.39 32.86 -4.31
CA VAL A 185 13.91 32.68 -5.69
C VAL A 185 14.42 31.35 -6.19
N ASN A 186 13.57 30.58 -6.82
CA ASN A 186 13.98 29.32 -7.42
C ASN A 186 14.89 29.57 -8.63
N SER A 187 16.09 28.98 -8.61
CA SER A 187 17.07 29.20 -9.65
C SER A 187 16.69 28.61 -11.02
N ARG A 188 15.81 27.59 -11.04
CA ARG A 188 15.37 26.92 -12.28
C ARG A 188 14.12 27.53 -12.87
N THR A 189 13.17 27.94 -12.02
CA THR A 189 11.87 28.47 -12.48
C THR A 189 11.80 29.99 -12.47
N GLY A 190 12.68 30.66 -11.72
CA GLY A 190 12.69 32.12 -11.55
C GLY A 190 11.56 32.64 -10.65
N VAL A 191 10.75 31.75 -10.06
CA VAL A 191 9.63 32.11 -9.20
C VAL A 191 10.09 32.27 -7.77
N THR A 192 9.58 33.30 -7.05
CA THR A 192 9.84 33.42 -5.61
C THR A 192 9.02 32.40 -4.83
N THR A 193 9.57 31.87 -3.73
CA THR A 193 8.82 30.94 -2.85
C THR A 193 7.52 31.57 -2.34
N ARG A 194 7.53 32.87 -2.05
CA ARG A 194 6.33 33.59 -1.58
C ARG A 194 5.23 33.67 -2.63
N ASP A 195 5.60 33.97 -3.88
CA ASP A 195 4.62 34.08 -4.97
C ASP A 195 4.04 32.71 -5.32
N SER A 196 4.89 31.67 -5.37
CA SER A 196 4.47 30.29 -5.65
C SER A 196 3.48 29.75 -4.62
N LEU A 197 3.64 30.13 -3.34
CA LEU A 197 2.71 29.80 -2.24
C LEU A 197 1.50 30.75 -2.18
N ARG A 198 1.42 31.77 -3.04
CA ARG A 198 0.36 32.80 -3.00
C ARG A 198 0.22 33.45 -1.62
N CYS A 199 1.34 33.75 -0.97
CA CYS A 199 1.38 34.40 0.33
C CYS A 199 0.85 35.84 0.26
N ARG A 200 -0.10 36.17 1.16
CA ARG A 200 -0.70 37.51 1.31
C ARG A 200 -0.06 38.25 2.47
#